data_5d629247e01f828d8d8a5271989b00d2
#
_entry.id   5d629247e01f828d8d8a5271989b00d2
#
_cell.length_a   1.000
_cell.length_b   1.000
_cell.length_c   1.000
_cell.angle_alpha   90.00
_cell.angle_beta   90.00
_cell.angle_gamma   90.00
#
_symmetry.space_group_name_H-M   'P 1'
#
loop_
_entity.id
_entity.type
_entity.pdbx_description
1 polymer ?
#
loop_
_entity_poly.entity_id
_entity_poly.type
_entity_poly.pdbx_seq_one_letter_code
_entity_poly.pdbx_strand_id
1 'polypeptide(L)'
;LPGYLSDRLQESMWRESLHIINEGYASTQDLDDAIVYGPGLRWSLMGTFLTFHLAGGTMGMAHMLEQFGPALKLPWTKLKAPVLTNSLKKKIIEGTKIQSKNKSINNLANRRDNFLIDIQKLLSKYKF
;
A
#
# COMPACT_ATOMS: atom_id res chain seq x y z
N LEU A 1 5.37 -8.48 -17.29
CA LEU A 1 5.28 -7.27 -18.11
C LEU A 1 4.80 -6.10 -17.25
N PRO A 2 5.53 -4.97 -17.18
CA PRO A 2 5.19 -3.86 -16.28
C PRO A 2 3.77 -3.32 -16.47
N GLY A 3 3.31 -3.15 -17.71
CA GLY A 3 1.96 -2.68 -18.00
C GLY A 3 0.87 -3.62 -17.50
N TYR A 4 1.07 -4.91 -17.63
CA TYR A 4 0.12 -5.90 -17.13
C TYR A 4 0.00 -5.85 -15.60
N LEU A 5 1.10 -5.71 -14.89
CA LEU A 5 1.09 -5.62 -13.43
C LEU A 5 0.33 -4.37 -12.97
N SER A 6 0.59 -3.23 -13.59
CA SER A 6 -0.11 -1.99 -13.28
C SER A 6 -1.61 -2.11 -13.55
N ASP A 7 -1.99 -2.65 -14.70
CA ASP A 7 -3.39 -2.82 -15.08
C ASP A 7 -4.13 -3.74 -14.10
N ARG A 8 -3.51 -4.84 -13.70
CA ARG A 8 -4.11 -5.78 -12.75
C ARG A 8 -4.34 -5.15 -11.38
N LEU A 9 -3.38 -4.33 -10.89
CA LEU A 9 -3.52 -3.62 -9.62
C LEU A 9 -4.61 -2.55 -9.69
N GLN A 10 -4.65 -1.79 -10.78
CA GLN A 10 -5.69 -0.78 -10.98
C GLN A 10 -7.08 -1.41 -11.08
N GLU A 11 -7.20 -2.55 -11.78
CA GLU A 11 -8.47 -3.26 -11.91
C GLU A 11 -9.01 -3.73 -10.56
N SER A 12 -8.14 -4.21 -9.67
CA SER A 12 -8.59 -4.63 -8.34
C SER A 12 -9.13 -3.46 -7.52
N MET A 13 -8.53 -2.28 -7.61
CA MET A 13 -9.05 -1.06 -6.97
C MET A 13 -10.36 -0.61 -7.61
N TRP A 14 -10.44 -0.67 -8.93
CA TRP A 14 -11.65 -0.30 -9.67
C TRP A 14 -12.83 -1.17 -9.24
N ARG A 15 -12.66 -2.49 -9.20
CA ARG A 15 -13.70 -3.44 -8.78
C ARG A 15 -14.16 -3.19 -7.36
N GLU A 16 -13.22 -2.97 -6.43
CA GLU A 16 -13.56 -2.69 -5.04
C GLU A 16 -14.31 -1.35 -4.91
N SER A 17 -13.88 -0.33 -5.64
CA SER A 17 -14.55 0.97 -5.67
C SER A 17 -16.00 0.85 -6.14
N LEU A 18 -16.25 0.06 -7.17
CA LEU A 18 -17.61 -0.17 -7.67
C LEU A 18 -18.50 -0.85 -6.63
N HIS A 19 -17.96 -1.79 -5.85
CA HIS A 19 -18.70 -2.42 -4.74
C HIS A 19 -19.08 -1.38 -3.68
N ILE A 20 -18.15 -0.53 -3.30
CA ILE A 20 -18.39 0.50 -2.25
C ILE A 20 -19.49 1.48 -2.70
N ILE A 21 -19.45 1.93 -3.95
CA ILE A 21 -20.49 2.81 -4.51
C ILE A 21 -21.84 2.07 -4.55
N ASN A 22 -21.85 0.85 -5.04
CA ASN A 22 -23.08 0.04 -5.15
C ASN A 22 -23.72 -0.22 -3.79
N GLU A 23 -22.93 -0.38 -2.75
CA GLU A 23 -23.39 -0.59 -1.38
C GLU A 23 -23.80 0.71 -0.66
N GLY A 24 -23.57 1.86 -1.28
CA GLY A 24 -23.99 3.17 -0.77
C GLY A 24 -23.14 3.72 0.37
N TYR A 25 -21.92 3.21 0.56
CA TYR A 25 -21.05 3.64 1.66
C TYR A 25 -20.34 4.96 1.42
N ALA A 26 -20.10 5.33 0.17
CA ALA A 26 -19.34 6.53 -0.16
C ALA A 26 -19.72 7.07 -1.54
N SER A 27 -19.48 8.35 -1.75
CA SER A 27 -19.58 8.98 -3.08
C SER A 27 -18.30 8.73 -3.89
N THR A 28 -18.34 9.01 -5.18
CA THR A 28 -17.13 8.96 -6.01
C THR A 28 -16.06 9.93 -5.51
N GLN A 29 -16.45 11.11 -5.04
CA GLN A 29 -15.54 12.10 -4.46
C GLN A 29 -14.88 11.56 -3.19
N ASP A 30 -15.65 10.92 -2.30
CA ASP A 30 -15.11 10.35 -1.07
C ASP A 30 -14.05 9.28 -1.37
N LEU A 31 -14.29 8.44 -2.37
CA LEU A 31 -13.34 7.40 -2.77
C LEU A 31 -12.06 8.00 -3.37
N ASP A 32 -12.19 8.99 -4.23
CA ASP A 32 -11.02 9.67 -4.79
C ASP A 32 -10.22 10.36 -3.69
N ASP A 33 -10.88 11.06 -2.77
CA ASP A 33 -10.22 11.73 -1.64
C ASP A 33 -9.51 10.72 -0.73
N ALA A 34 -10.12 9.57 -0.49
CA ALA A 34 -9.50 8.51 0.32
C ALA A 34 -8.18 8.04 -0.28
N ILE A 35 -8.08 7.99 -1.60
CA ILE A 35 -6.82 7.63 -2.29
C ILE A 35 -5.86 8.81 -2.31
N VAL A 36 -6.30 9.96 -2.77
CA VAL A 36 -5.44 11.15 -3.00
C VAL A 36 -4.80 11.63 -1.71
N TYR A 37 -5.56 11.69 -0.62
CA TYR A 37 -5.08 12.16 0.69
C TYR A 37 -4.65 11.04 1.64
N GLY A 38 -4.82 9.81 1.22
CA GLY A 38 -4.40 8.61 1.94
C GLY A 38 -3.16 7.97 1.29
N PRO A 39 -3.29 6.71 0.86
CA PRO A 39 -2.14 5.97 0.33
C PRO A 39 -1.53 6.59 -0.93
N GLY A 40 -2.31 7.32 -1.72
CA GLY A 40 -1.83 7.94 -2.95
C GLY A 40 -0.70 8.93 -2.75
N LEU A 41 -0.62 9.59 -1.59
CA LEU A 41 0.48 10.49 -1.26
C LEU A 41 1.84 9.77 -1.27
N ARG A 42 1.85 8.48 -1.01
CA ARG A 42 3.08 7.67 -0.91
C ARG A 42 3.43 6.98 -2.21
N TRP A 43 2.46 6.76 -3.08
CA TRP A 43 2.60 5.84 -4.21
C TRP A 43 3.59 6.27 -5.29
N SER A 44 3.90 7.55 -5.39
CA SER A 44 4.96 8.01 -6.29
C SER A 44 6.37 7.69 -5.78
N LEU A 45 6.50 7.44 -4.47
CA LEU A 45 7.77 7.07 -3.84
C LEU A 45 7.87 5.58 -3.56
N MET A 46 6.80 4.97 -3.06
CA MET A 46 6.80 3.57 -2.62
C MET A 46 5.44 2.93 -2.84
N GLY A 47 5.47 1.70 -3.31
CA GLY A 47 4.26 0.91 -3.47
C GLY A 47 3.85 0.18 -2.19
N THR A 48 3.02 -0.84 -2.35
CA THR A 48 2.42 -1.59 -1.24
C THR A 48 3.46 -2.27 -0.35
N PHE A 49 4.46 -2.94 -0.94
CA PHE A 49 5.41 -3.72 -0.14
C PHE A 49 6.29 -2.86 0.74
N LEU A 50 6.86 -1.78 0.23
CA LEU A 50 7.65 -0.88 1.07
C LEU A 50 6.79 -0.16 2.11
N THR A 51 5.56 0.22 1.77
CA THR A 51 4.63 0.83 2.73
C THR A 51 4.38 -0.11 3.91
N PHE A 52 4.07 -1.38 3.66
CA PHE A 52 3.83 -2.35 4.73
C PHE A 52 5.12 -2.78 5.43
N HIS A 53 6.25 -2.77 4.75
CA HIS A 53 7.55 -2.99 5.38
C HIS A 53 7.82 -1.93 6.47
N LEU A 54 7.54 -0.67 6.19
CA LEU A 54 7.64 0.41 7.19
C LEU A 54 6.61 0.26 8.30
N ALA A 55 5.40 -0.21 7.98
CA ALA A 55 4.34 -0.44 8.98
C ALA A 55 4.73 -1.51 10.02
N GLY A 56 5.64 -2.40 9.69
CA GLY A 56 6.17 -3.39 10.62
C GLY A 56 7.15 -2.84 11.66
N GLY A 57 7.42 -1.54 11.64
CA GLY A 57 8.40 -0.93 12.53
C GLY A 57 9.83 -1.40 12.24
N THR A 58 10.70 -1.38 13.26
CA THR A 58 12.11 -1.75 13.09
C THR A 58 12.33 -3.20 12.63
N MET A 59 11.35 -4.08 12.89
CA MET A 59 11.38 -5.48 12.46
C MET A 59 10.91 -5.68 11.01
N GLY A 60 10.31 -4.66 10.40
CA GLY A 60 9.95 -4.68 9.00
C GLY A 60 8.85 -5.64 8.63
N MET A 61 8.93 -6.16 7.41
CA MET A 61 7.88 -7.02 6.82
C MET A 61 7.62 -8.30 7.62
N ALA A 62 8.63 -8.89 8.23
CA ALA A 62 8.46 -10.09 9.05
C ALA A 62 7.46 -9.84 10.19
N HIS A 63 7.61 -8.73 10.90
CA HIS A 63 6.70 -8.35 11.98
C HIS A 63 5.33 -7.96 11.46
N MET A 64 5.27 -7.25 10.34
CA MET A 64 4.00 -6.87 9.70
C MET A 64 3.18 -8.11 9.34
N LEU A 65 3.79 -9.13 8.75
CA LEU A 65 3.12 -10.36 8.37
C LEU A 65 2.66 -11.17 9.59
N GLU A 66 3.47 -11.20 10.65
CA GLU A 66 3.12 -11.87 11.89
C GLU A 66 1.92 -11.22 12.57
N GLN A 67 1.96 -9.90 12.71
CA GLN A 67 0.95 -9.14 13.46
C GLN A 67 -0.34 -8.95 12.66
N PHE A 68 -0.26 -8.59 11.38
CA PHE A 68 -1.41 -8.24 10.56
C PHE A 68 -1.82 -9.31 9.54
N GLY A 69 -1.03 -10.37 9.38
CA GLY A 69 -1.39 -11.48 8.51
C GLY A 69 -2.77 -12.06 8.81
N PRO A 70 -3.14 -12.28 10.08
CA PRO A 70 -4.48 -12.77 10.43
C PRO A 70 -5.63 -11.88 9.97
N ALA A 71 -5.40 -10.58 9.80
CA ALA A 71 -6.41 -9.63 9.33
C ALA A 71 -6.86 -9.90 7.89
N LEU A 72 -6.09 -10.65 7.09
CA LEU A 72 -6.49 -11.07 5.76
C LEU A 72 -7.74 -11.96 5.74
N LYS A 73 -8.11 -12.54 6.88
CA LYS A 73 -9.33 -13.33 7.04
C LYS A 73 -10.58 -12.49 7.29
N LEU A 74 -10.39 -11.18 7.56
CA LEU A 74 -11.50 -10.28 7.85
C LEU A 74 -12.19 -9.82 6.55
N PRO A 75 -13.51 -9.59 6.60
CA PRO A 75 -14.27 -9.24 5.39
C PRO A 75 -14.15 -7.76 5.03
N TRP A 76 -12.95 -7.23 4.95
CA TRP A 76 -12.72 -5.81 4.64
C TRP A 76 -12.81 -5.49 3.16
N THR A 77 -12.68 -6.51 2.30
CA THR A 77 -12.79 -6.36 0.84
C THR A 77 -13.60 -7.50 0.25
N LYS A 78 -13.98 -7.35 -1.02
CA LYS A 78 -14.59 -8.43 -1.81
C LYS A 78 -13.55 -9.34 -2.48
N LEU A 79 -12.27 -8.96 -2.41
CA LEU A 79 -11.19 -9.76 -2.97
C LEU A 79 -10.86 -10.94 -2.06
N LYS A 80 -10.65 -12.12 -2.66
CA LYS A 80 -10.27 -13.30 -1.92
C LYS A 80 -8.78 -13.25 -1.57
N ALA A 81 -8.45 -13.29 -0.28
CA ALA A 81 -7.07 -13.32 0.16
C ALA A 81 -6.41 -14.69 -0.11
N PRO A 82 -5.11 -14.71 -0.47
CA PRO A 82 -4.36 -15.97 -0.52
C PRO A 82 -4.03 -16.47 0.87
N VAL A 83 -3.74 -17.76 0.98
CA VAL A 83 -3.21 -18.33 2.23
C VAL A 83 -1.75 -17.90 2.38
N LEU A 84 -1.39 -17.36 3.55
CA LEU A 84 -0.01 -16.99 3.88
C LEU A 84 0.79 -18.26 4.24
N THR A 85 1.27 -18.97 3.21
CA THR A 85 2.16 -20.11 3.38
C THR A 85 3.55 -19.63 3.81
N ASN A 86 4.36 -20.54 4.40
CA ASN A 86 5.74 -20.21 4.73
C ASN A 86 6.55 -19.81 3.49
N SER A 87 6.29 -20.46 2.35
CA SER A 87 6.90 -20.10 1.07
C SER A 87 6.55 -18.68 0.61
N LEU A 88 5.29 -18.30 0.71
CA LEU A 88 4.84 -16.96 0.34
C LEU A 88 5.44 -15.89 1.26
N LYS A 89 5.42 -16.12 2.58
CA LYS A 89 6.03 -15.21 3.57
C LYS A 89 7.52 -15.00 3.27
N LYS A 90 8.26 -16.08 2.99
CA LYS A 90 9.68 -15.99 2.66
C LYS A 90 9.92 -15.14 1.41
N LYS A 91 9.15 -15.36 0.36
CA LYS A 91 9.26 -14.56 -0.88
C LYS A 91 9.03 -13.08 -0.61
N ILE A 92 8.03 -12.74 0.19
CA ILE A 92 7.70 -11.34 0.51
C ILE A 92 8.82 -10.70 1.34
N ILE A 93 9.28 -11.38 2.38
CA ILE A 93 10.33 -10.87 3.27
C ILE A 93 11.64 -10.66 2.50
N GLU A 94 12.08 -11.66 1.75
CA GLU A 94 13.32 -11.58 0.97
C GLU A 94 13.21 -10.54 -0.15
N GLY A 95 12.09 -10.52 -0.86
CA GLY A 95 11.84 -9.55 -1.91
C GLY A 95 11.86 -8.11 -1.40
N THR A 96 11.24 -7.85 -0.26
CA THR A 96 11.22 -6.52 0.35
C THR A 96 12.62 -6.10 0.81
N LYS A 97 13.39 -7.04 1.35
CA LYS A 97 14.77 -6.78 1.77
C LYS A 97 15.64 -6.36 0.58
N ILE A 98 15.53 -7.06 -0.54
CA ILE A 98 16.25 -6.74 -1.78
C ILE A 98 15.78 -5.38 -2.32
N GLN A 99 14.48 -5.17 -2.39
CA GLN A 99 13.86 -3.94 -2.89
C GLN A 99 14.31 -2.70 -2.10
N SER A 100 14.41 -2.82 -0.79
CA SER A 100 14.87 -1.75 0.09
C SER A 100 16.39 -1.56 0.06
N LYS A 101 17.13 -2.40 -0.68
CA LYS A 101 18.60 -2.41 -0.74
C LYS A 101 19.24 -2.49 0.65
N ASN A 102 18.64 -3.27 1.54
CA ASN A 102 19.06 -3.45 2.94
C ASN A 102 19.11 -2.14 3.75
N LYS A 103 18.41 -1.10 3.31
CA LYS A 103 18.29 0.12 4.11
C LYS A 103 17.46 -0.14 5.35
N SER A 104 17.82 0.50 6.45
CA SER A 104 17.05 0.39 7.70
C SER A 104 15.66 0.99 7.56
N ILE A 105 14.74 0.54 8.40
CA ILE A 105 13.39 1.12 8.48
C ILE A 105 13.47 2.62 8.79
N ASN A 106 14.36 3.04 9.70
CA ASN A 106 14.51 4.46 10.02
C ASN A 106 14.97 5.28 8.82
N ASN A 107 15.88 4.75 8.00
CA ASN A 107 16.32 5.42 6.77
C ASN A 107 15.15 5.58 5.79
N LEU A 108 14.40 4.51 5.56
CA LEU A 108 13.25 4.55 4.66
C LEU A 108 12.14 5.47 5.17
N ALA A 109 11.88 5.46 6.48
CA ALA A 109 10.89 6.33 7.10
C ALA A 109 11.25 7.81 6.97
N ASN A 110 12.51 8.17 7.19
CA ASN A 110 12.98 9.55 7.03
C ASN A 110 12.85 10.02 5.57
N ARG A 111 13.17 9.17 4.61
CA ARG A 111 12.99 9.48 3.18
C ARG A 111 11.52 9.71 2.83
N ARG A 112 10.64 8.85 3.34
CA ARG A 112 9.19 9.01 3.17
C ARG A 112 8.71 10.33 3.75
N ASP A 113 9.12 10.67 4.96
CA ASP A 113 8.66 11.88 5.65
C ASP A 113 9.08 13.14 4.87
N ASN A 114 10.32 13.19 4.42
CA ASN A 114 10.81 14.30 3.60
C ASN A 114 10.05 14.39 2.27
N PHE A 115 9.80 13.25 1.62
CA PHE A 115 8.99 13.21 0.40
C PHE A 115 7.57 13.74 0.65
N LEU A 116 6.92 13.31 1.72
CA LEU A 116 5.56 13.75 2.04
C LEU A 116 5.47 15.26 2.29
N ILE A 117 6.46 15.83 2.95
CA ILE A 117 6.54 17.28 3.14
C ILE A 117 6.64 17.99 1.79
N ASP A 118 7.52 17.53 0.93
CA ASP A 118 7.75 18.15 -0.38
C ASP A 118 6.54 18.00 -1.31
N ILE A 119 5.92 16.82 -1.38
CA ILE A 119 4.78 16.59 -2.26
C ILE A 119 3.54 17.36 -1.80
N GLN A 120 3.35 17.55 -0.50
CA GLN A 120 2.26 18.38 0.01
C GLN A 120 2.43 19.85 -0.41
N LYS A 121 3.65 20.36 -0.35
CA LYS A 121 3.96 21.70 -0.86
C LYS A 121 3.68 21.80 -2.35
N LEU A 122 4.07 20.79 -3.12
CA LEU A 122 3.84 20.74 -4.55
C LEU A 122 2.34 20.68 -4.87
N LEU A 123 1.60 19.78 -4.21
CA LEU A 123 0.15 19.61 -4.41
C LEU A 123 -0.63 20.89 -4.12
N SER A 124 -0.21 21.70 -3.15
CA SER A 124 -0.88 22.95 -2.81
C SER A 124 -0.93 23.93 -3.98
N LYS A 125 -0.01 23.81 -4.94
CA LYS A 125 0.05 24.65 -6.15
C LYS A 125 -0.91 24.17 -7.25
N TYR A 126 -1.37 22.92 -7.19
CA TYR A 126 -2.13 22.27 -8.26
C TYR A 126 -3.50 21.76 -7.81
N LYS A 127 -4.01 22.23 -6.69
CA LYS A 127 -5.36 21.88 -6.23
C LYS A 127 -6.41 22.34 -7.24
N PHE A 128 -7.36 21.47 -7.50
CA PHE A 128 -8.55 21.82 -8.27
C PHE A 128 -9.48 22.74 -7.49
#